data_a4b787f8031554198354f19102264692
#
_entry.id   a4b787f8031554198354f19102264692
#
_cell.length_a   1.000
_cell.length_b   1.000
_cell.length_c   1.000
_cell.angle_alpha   90.00
_cell.angle_beta   90.00
_cell.angle_gamma   90.00
#
_symmetry.space_group_name_H-M   'P 1'
#
loop_
_entity.id
_entity.type
_entity.pdbx_description
1 polymer ?
#
loop_
_entity_poly.entity_id
_entity_poly.type
_entity_poly.pdbx_seq_one_letter_code
_entity_poly.pdbx_strand_id
1 'polypeptide(L)'
;MEIAIIISLAAAFIFEIAVILFKIKLFDPYREKKERQANPDVVALKEQYYMLEAARKNKMEEAKSIENVINKISASAPYMPLDEYKTMKESLEDYKKKHYSIIRACEEYDILIKNVREELADIRKERKLKYL
;
A
#
# COMPACT_ATOMS: atom_id res chain seq x y z
N MET A 1 13.89 -10.85 -40.78
CA MET A 1 13.56 -9.80 -39.80
C MET A 1 12.65 -10.28 -38.68
N GLU A 2 11.66 -11.11 -38.93
CA GLU A 2 10.79 -11.65 -37.88
C GLU A 2 11.50 -12.53 -36.87
N ILE A 3 12.49 -13.33 -37.29
CA ILE A 3 13.27 -14.21 -36.44
C ILE A 3 14.14 -13.39 -35.45
N ALA A 4 14.72 -12.28 -35.90
CA ALA A 4 15.53 -11.40 -35.04
C ALA A 4 14.70 -10.72 -33.93
N ILE A 5 13.46 -10.33 -34.23
CA ILE A 5 12.53 -9.74 -33.28
C ILE A 5 12.09 -10.79 -32.23
N ILE A 6 11.81 -12.02 -32.67
CA ILE A 6 11.43 -13.13 -31.76
C ILE A 6 12.59 -13.49 -30.83
N ILE A 7 13.82 -13.56 -31.34
CA ILE A 7 15.02 -13.83 -30.53
C ILE A 7 15.26 -12.69 -29.54
N SER A 8 15.08 -11.44 -29.94
CA SER A 8 15.22 -10.27 -29.08
C SER A 8 14.19 -10.26 -27.95
N LEU A 9 12.93 -10.58 -28.25
CA LEU A 9 11.86 -10.69 -27.26
C LEU A 9 12.09 -11.85 -26.30
N ALA A 10 12.54 -13.00 -26.80
CA ALA A 10 12.87 -14.17 -25.98
C ALA A 10 14.05 -13.87 -25.06
N ALA A 11 15.09 -13.18 -25.52
CA ALA A 11 16.23 -12.77 -24.72
C ALA A 11 15.82 -11.78 -23.61
N ALA A 12 14.96 -10.81 -23.92
CA ALA A 12 14.42 -9.86 -22.93
C ALA A 12 13.59 -10.59 -21.85
N PHE A 13 12.78 -11.55 -22.26
CA PHE A 13 11.96 -12.36 -21.35
C PHE A 13 12.80 -13.22 -20.42
N ILE A 14 13.85 -13.86 -20.94
CA ILE A 14 14.82 -14.65 -20.16
C ILE A 14 15.56 -13.75 -19.18
N PHE A 15 15.94 -12.53 -19.57
CA PHE A 15 16.58 -11.56 -18.71
C PHE A 15 15.67 -11.12 -17.56
N GLU A 16 14.40 -10.86 -17.81
CA GLU A 16 13.42 -10.54 -16.77
C GLU A 16 13.23 -11.67 -15.77
N ILE A 17 13.12 -12.92 -16.24
CA ILE A 17 13.05 -14.11 -15.39
C ILE A 17 14.32 -14.23 -14.55
N ALA A 18 15.50 -14.02 -15.12
CA ALA A 18 16.75 -14.04 -14.40
C ALA A 18 16.83 -12.98 -13.31
N VAL A 19 16.36 -11.76 -13.57
CA VAL A 19 16.27 -10.68 -12.59
C VAL A 19 15.31 -11.03 -11.47
N ILE A 20 14.15 -11.60 -11.77
CA ILE A 20 13.17 -12.04 -10.77
C ILE A 20 13.76 -13.16 -9.90
N LEU A 21 14.41 -14.17 -10.51
CA LEU A 21 15.06 -15.25 -9.78
C LEU A 21 16.22 -14.73 -8.93
N PHE A 22 16.97 -13.75 -9.40
CA PHE A 22 18.05 -13.11 -8.67
C PHE A 22 17.51 -12.31 -7.46
N LYS A 23 16.41 -11.61 -7.62
CA LYS A 23 15.70 -10.94 -6.52
C LYS A 23 15.17 -11.94 -5.49
N ILE A 24 14.64 -13.08 -5.93
CA ILE A 24 14.20 -14.17 -5.06
C ILE A 24 15.39 -14.79 -4.31
N LYS A 25 16.55 -14.94 -4.95
CA LYS A 25 17.79 -15.38 -4.30
C LYS A 25 18.35 -14.33 -3.32
N LEU A 26 18.22 -13.04 -3.62
CA LEU A 26 18.62 -11.95 -2.70
C LEU A 26 17.70 -11.84 -1.49
N PHE A 27 16.42 -12.15 -1.66
CA PHE A 27 15.49 -12.35 -0.56
C PHE A 27 15.68 -13.69 0.15
N ASP A 28 16.65 -14.45 -0.28
CA ASP A 28 17.17 -15.69 0.28
C ASP A 28 16.12 -16.51 1.04
N PRO A 29 15.47 -17.51 0.36
CA PRO A 29 14.49 -18.37 1.04
C PRO A 29 15.11 -19.13 2.22
N TYR A 30 16.45 -19.28 2.23
CA TYR A 30 17.19 -19.85 3.34
C TYR A 30 17.24 -18.89 4.54
N ARG A 31 17.38 -17.60 4.30
CA ARG A 31 17.36 -16.56 5.34
C ARG A 31 15.95 -16.38 5.92
N GLU A 32 14.92 -16.37 5.08
CA GLU A 32 13.53 -16.41 5.51
C GLU A 32 13.22 -17.67 6.31
N LYS A 33 13.68 -18.83 5.85
CA LYS A 33 13.49 -20.08 6.55
C LYS A 33 14.21 -20.11 7.90
N LYS A 34 15.42 -19.52 7.97
CA LYS A 34 16.21 -19.37 9.18
C LYS A 34 15.58 -18.35 10.15
N GLU A 35 15.03 -17.23 9.64
CA GLU A 35 14.29 -16.27 10.42
C GLU A 35 12.96 -16.84 10.91
N ARG A 36 12.25 -17.62 10.10
CA ARG A 36 11.04 -18.35 10.49
C ARG A 36 11.31 -19.37 11.60
N GLN A 37 12.43 -20.09 11.53
CA GLN A 37 12.85 -21.02 12.58
C GLN A 37 13.33 -20.30 13.84
N ALA A 38 13.97 -19.13 13.69
CA ALA A 38 14.50 -18.36 14.80
C ALA A 38 13.42 -17.59 15.56
N ASN A 39 12.40 -17.05 14.88
CA ASN A 39 11.32 -16.29 15.53
C ASN A 39 10.08 -16.16 14.59
N PRO A 40 9.11 -17.08 14.70
CA PRO A 40 7.88 -17.03 13.91
C PRO A 40 7.05 -15.75 14.17
N ASP A 41 7.16 -15.13 15.34
CA ASP A 41 6.45 -13.92 15.70
C ASP A 41 6.93 -12.73 14.85
N VAL A 42 8.23 -12.64 14.54
CA VAL A 42 8.80 -11.59 13.68
C VAL A 42 8.24 -11.69 12.26
N VAL A 43 8.11 -12.90 11.72
CA VAL A 43 7.54 -13.13 10.38
C VAL A 43 6.08 -12.72 10.34
N ALA A 44 5.31 -13.10 11.33
CA ALA A 44 3.89 -12.73 11.46
C ALA A 44 3.72 -11.20 11.54
N LEU A 45 4.56 -10.52 12.33
CA LEU A 45 4.54 -9.06 12.45
C LEU A 45 4.93 -8.35 11.16
N LYS A 46 5.93 -8.86 10.43
CA LYS A 46 6.31 -8.32 9.12
C LYS A 46 5.20 -8.48 8.09
N GLU A 47 4.56 -9.62 8.04
CA GLU A 47 3.42 -9.87 7.17
C GLU A 47 2.27 -8.92 7.51
N GLN A 48 1.96 -8.75 8.78
CA GLN A 48 0.95 -7.81 9.27
C GLN A 48 1.29 -6.37 8.88
N TYR A 49 2.55 -5.96 9.01
CA TYR A 49 3.03 -4.65 8.59
C TYR A 49 2.79 -4.40 7.09
N TYR A 50 3.17 -5.35 6.23
CA TYR A 50 2.96 -5.21 4.79
C TYR A 50 1.48 -5.19 4.41
N MET A 51 0.66 -5.99 5.06
CA MET A 51 -0.79 -5.99 4.84
C MET A 51 -1.42 -4.64 5.23
N LEU A 52 -1.01 -4.07 6.35
CA LEU A 52 -1.48 -2.77 6.84
C LEU A 52 -1.04 -1.64 5.89
N GLU A 53 0.19 -1.65 5.42
CA GLU A 53 0.66 -0.66 4.44
C GLU A 53 -0.10 -0.73 3.13
N ALA A 54 -0.37 -1.93 2.60
CA ALA A 54 -1.14 -2.13 1.39
C ALA A 54 -2.59 -1.65 1.57
N ALA A 55 -3.22 -1.96 2.68
CA ALA A 55 -4.57 -1.53 3.01
C ALA A 55 -4.66 0.00 3.14
N ARG A 56 -3.67 0.62 3.79
CA ARG A 56 -3.56 2.08 3.90
C ARG A 56 -3.42 2.75 2.54
N LYS A 57 -2.56 2.21 1.68
CA LYS A 57 -2.35 2.71 0.32
C LYS A 57 -3.64 2.67 -0.50
N ASN A 58 -4.38 1.56 -0.44
CA ASN A 58 -5.67 1.41 -1.13
C ASN A 58 -6.69 2.44 -0.64
N LYS A 59 -6.74 2.69 0.67
CA LYS A 59 -7.62 3.71 1.25
C LYS A 59 -7.22 5.12 0.83
N MET A 60 -5.95 5.43 0.74
CA MET A 60 -5.45 6.72 0.26
C MET A 60 -5.79 6.95 -1.22
N GLU A 61 -5.70 5.93 -2.05
CA GLU A 61 -6.12 6.00 -3.46
C GLU A 61 -7.63 6.25 -3.59
N GLU A 62 -8.43 5.59 -2.77
CA GLU A 62 -9.88 5.82 -2.70
C GLU A 62 -10.19 7.26 -2.24
N ALA A 63 -9.48 7.76 -1.25
CA ALA A 63 -9.60 9.15 -0.77
C ALA A 63 -9.27 10.16 -1.88
N LYS A 64 -8.21 9.92 -2.65
CA LYS A 64 -7.85 10.78 -3.80
C LYS A 64 -8.92 10.79 -4.88
N SER A 65 -9.53 9.64 -5.18
CA SER A 65 -10.61 9.54 -6.16
C SER A 65 -11.83 10.36 -5.72
N ILE A 66 -12.19 10.29 -4.45
CA ILE A 66 -13.30 11.08 -3.87
C ILE A 66 -12.96 12.57 -3.85
N GLU A 67 -11.73 12.93 -3.49
CA GLU A 67 -11.26 14.33 -3.52
C GLU A 67 -11.35 14.92 -4.92
N ASN A 68 -10.98 14.17 -5.95
CA ASN A 68 -11.12 14.58 -7.35
C ASN A 68 -12.58 14.83 -7.73
N VAL A 69 -13.51 13.98 -7.29
CA VAL A 69 -14.95 14.19 -7.50
C VAL A 69 -15.44 15.45 -6.80
N ILE A 70 -15.03 15.66 -5.55
CA ILE A 70 -15.38 16.87 -4.76
C ILE A 70 -14.89 18.13 -5.47
N ASN A 71 -13.65 18.13 -5.95
CA ASN A 71 -13.05 19.25 -6.66
C ASN A 71 -13.76 19.55 -7.98
N LYS A 72 -14.14 18.53 -8.74
CA LYS A 72 -14.91 18.68 -9.98
C LYS A 72 -16.31 19.28 -9.71
N ILE A 73 -17.00 18.81 -8.71
CA ILE A 73 -18.31 19.35 -8.31
C ILE A 73 -18.16 20.80 -7.85
N SER A 74 -17.18 21.08 -7.02
CA SER A 74 -16.91 22.44 -6.52
C SER A 74 -16.56 23.42 -7.64
N ALA A 75 -15.80 22.98 -8.64
CA ALA A 75 -15.45 23.79 -9.79
C ALA A 75 -16.64 24.10 -10.70
N SER A 76 -17.60 23.18 -10.81
CA SER A 76 -18.80 23.35 -11.62
C SER A 76 -19.94 24.09 -10.90
N ALA A 77 -19.92 24.15 -9.57
CA ALA A 77 -20.97 24.75 -8.75
C ALA A 77 -21.33 26.20 -9.14
N PRO A 78 -20.36 27.10 -9.45
CA PRO A 78 -20.69 28.48 -9.84
C PRO A 78 -21.44 28.62 -11.16
N TYR A 79 -21.39 27.59 -12.01
CA TYR A 79 -22.00 27.56 -13.34
C TYR A 79 -23.30 26.76 -13.40
N MET A 80 -23.74 26.21 -12.29
CA MET A 80 -24.97 25.41 -12.20
C MET A 80 -26.21 26.25 -11.95
N PRO A 81 -27.37 25.87 -12.55
CA PRO A 81 -28.67 26.39 -12.14
C PRO A 81 -28.96 26.09 -10.66
N LEU A 82 -29.73 26.96 -10.01
CA LEU A 82 -29.97 26.88 -8.57
C LEU A 82 -30.58 25.54 -8.11
N ASP A 83 -31.47 24.95 -8.93
CA ASP A 83 -32.10 23.66 -8.63
C ASP A 83 -31.11 22.48 -8.67
N GLU A 84 -30.23 22.48 -9.67
CA GLU A 84 -29.16 21.48 -9.77
C GLU A 84 -28.14 21.64 -8.65
N TYR A 85 -27.82 22.87 -8.28
CA TYR A 85 -26.91 23.16 -7.18
C TYR A 85 -27.40 22.59 -5.84
N LYS A 86 -28.70 22.71 -5.54
CA LYS A 86 -29.25 22.14 -4.31
C LYS A 86 -29.13 20.63 -4.22
N THR A 87 -29.38 19.93 -5.33
CA THR A 87 -29.24 18.47 -5.42
C THR A 87 -27.77 18.08 -5.31
N MET A 88 -26.87 18.80 -5.98
CA MET A 88 -25.45 18.55 -5.95
C MET A 88 -24.80 18.87 -4.60
N LYS A 89 -25.35 19.84 -3.87
CA LYS A 89 -24.89 20.19 -2.52
C LYS A 89 -25.08 19.03 -1.55
N GLU A 90 -26.21 18.33 -1.62
CA GLU A 90 -26.45 17.13 -0.80
C GLU A 90 -25.44 16.02 -1.13
N SER A 91 -25.23 15.75 -2.42
CA SER A 91 -24.24 14.79 -2.89
C SER A 91 -22.81 15.18 -2.47
N LEU A 92 -22.49 16.47 -2.52
CA LEU A 92 -21.20 16.99 -2.10
C LEU A 92 -20.96 16.76 -0.61
N GLU A 93 -21.95 16.98 0.23
CA GLU A 93 -21.87 16.72 1.67
C GLU A 93 -21.65 15.22 1.95
N ASP A 94 -22.34 14.34 1.22
CA ASP A 94 -22.17 12.90 1.34
C ASP A 94 -20.74 12.46 0.93
N TYR A 95 -20.21 13.01 -0.16
CA TYR A 95 -18.82 12.77 -0.59
C TYR A 95 -17.79 13.26 0.44
N LYS A 96 -18.04 14.43 1.04
CA LYS A 96 -17.17 14.97 2.09
C LYS A 96 -17.16 14.09 3.34
N LYS A 97 -18.32 13.58 3.75
CA LYS A 97 -18.43 12.63 4.88
C LYS A 97 -17.69 11.34 4.59
N LYS A 98 -17.84 10.82 3.37
CA LYS A 98 -17.16 9.61 2.92
C LYS A 98 -15.64 9.80 2.88
N HIS A 99 -15.18 10.92 2.36
CA HIS A 99 -13.76 11.29 2.36
C HIS A 99 -13.21 11.38 3.79
N TYR A 100 -13.90 12.04 4.68
CA TYR A 100 -13.52 12.15 6.09
C TYR A 100 -13.40 10.77 6.76
N SER A 101 -14.40 9.90 6.52
CA SER A 101 -14.39 8.53 7.03
C SER A 101 -13.17 7.73 6.55
N ILE A 102 -12.79 7.88 5.28
CA ILE A 102 -11.63 7.20 4.70
C ILE A 102 -10.33 7.74 5.30
N ILE A 103 -10.19 9.05 5.45
CA ILE A 103 -9.02 9.67 6.08
C ILE A 103 -8.88 9.20 7.53
N ARG A 104 -9.97 9.10 8.25
CA ARG A 104 -9.97 8.56 9.62
C ARG A 104 -9.54 7.09 9.67
N ALA A 105 -9.97 6.29 8.71
CA ALA A 105 -9.50 4.91 8.56
C ALA A 105 -7.99 4.85 8.30
N CYS A 106 -7.44 5.75 7.49
CA CYS A 106 -6.00 5.86 7.25
C CYS A 106 -5.22 6.21 8.53
N GLU A 107 -5.76 7.10 9.36
CA GLU A 107 -5.17 7.43 10.67
C GLU A 107 -5.14 6.22 11.59
N GLU A 108 -6.20 5.41 11.63
CA GLU A 108 -6.24 4.16 12.38
C GLU A 108 -5.18 3.16 11.88
N TYR A 109 -5.01 3.03 10.56
CA TYR A 109 -3.93 2.22 9.99
C TYR A 109 -2.55 2.73 10.38
N ASP A 110 -2.34 4.03 10.42
CA ASP A 110 -1.07 4.62 10.87
C ASP A 110 -0.73 4.25 12.31
N ILE A 111 -1.71 4.25 13.20
CA ILE A 111 -1.55 3.82 14.59
C ILE A 111 -1.18 2.33 14.67
N LEU A 112 -1.87 1.48 13.92
CA LEU A 112 -1.59 0.04 13.88
C LEU A 112 -0.20 -0.26 13.31
N ILE A 113 0.19 0.45 12.24
CA ILE A 113 1.53 0.33 11.65
C ILE A 113 2.61 0.75 12.64
N LYS A 114 2.40 1.84 13.34
CA LYS A 114 3.31 2.32 14.39
C LYS A 114 3.48 1.28 15.50
N ASN A 115 2.39 0.68 15.96
CA ASN A 115 2.43 -0.35 17.01
C ASN A 115 3.22 -1.58 16.55
N VAL A 116 3.03 -2.03 15.33
CA VAL A 116 3.78 -3.16 14.76
C VAL A 116 5.27 -2.83 14.65
N ARG A 117 5.62 -1.61 14.22
CA ARG A 117 7.02 -1.15 14.18
C ARG A 117 7.67 -1.14 15.55
N GLU A 118 6.95 -0.68 16.56
CA GLU A 118 7.45 -0.65 17.95
C GLU A 118 7.69 -2.07 18.49
N GLU A 119 6.78 -2.99 18.24
CA GLU A 119 6.95 -4.39 18.60
C GLU A 119 8.16 -5.02 17.90
N LEU A 120 8.35 -4.77 16.62
CA LEU A 120 9.53 -5.23 15.87
C LEU A 120 10.84 -4.63 16.41
N ALA A 121 10.81 -3.36 16.79
CA ALA A 121 11.97 -2.68 17.37
C ALA A 121 12.32 -3.28 18.74
N ASP A 122 11.33 -3.59 19.56
CA ASP A 122 11.51 -4.21 20.87
C ASP A 122 12.11 -5.62 20.75
N ILE A 123 11.65 -6.41 19.82
CA ILE A 123 12.20 -7.74 19.52
C ILE A 123 13.67 -7.63 19.07
N ARG A 124 14.01 -6.65 18.23
CA ARG A 124 15.40 -6.40 17.82
C ARG A 124 16.30 -6.02 18.99
N LYS A 125 15.80 -5.22 19.91
CA LYS A 125 16.52 -4.85 21.15
C LYS A 125 16.75 -6.06 22.03
N GLU A 126 15.77 -6.89 22.24
CA GLU A 126 15.89 -8.14 23.01
C GLU A 126 16.93 -9.08 22.41
N ARG A 127 16.95 -9.21 21.06
CA ARG A 127 17.96 -10.00 20.36
C ARG A 127 19.37 -9.46 20.59
N LYS A 128 19.57 -8.13 20.51
CA LYS A 128 20.87 -7.50 20.75
C LYS A 128 21.35 -7.73 22.20
N LEU A 129 20.45 -7.63 23.16
CA LEU A 129 20.76 -7.88 24.56
C LEU A 129 21.10 -9.35 24.85
N LYS A 130 20.50 -10.27 24.11
CA LYS A 130 20.73 -11.71 24.24
C LYS A 130 22.09 -12.17 23.70
N TYR A 131 22.67 -11.42 22.75
CA TYR A 131 23.99 -11.73 22.13
C TYR A 131 25.14 -10.84 22.65
N LEU A 132 24.86 -9.96 23.59
CA LEU A 132 25.86 -9.20 24.34
C LEU A 132 26.26 -9.99 25.61
#